data_1c4ef9b0fcb0b856a3d574dc7eae31e7
#
_entry.id   1c4ef9b0fcb0b856a3d574dc7eae31e7
#
_cell.length_a   1.000
_cell.length_b   1.000
_cell.length_c   1.000
_cell.angle_alpha   90.00
_cell.angle_beta   90.00
_cell.angle_gamma   90.00
#
_symmetry.space_group_name_H-M   'P 1'
#
loop_
_entity.id
_entity.type
_entity.pdbx_description
1 polymer ?
#
loop_
_entity_poly.entity_id
_entity_poly.type
_entity_poly.pdbx_seq_one_letter_code
_entity_poly.pdbx_strand_id
1 'polypeptide(L)'
;MQQKRIIVDCMGGDHAPGEMLAGAVAAKAALGGEYLLVGVRAEMESAARARSIDLSAFELRDAGSVIGMEDDPMCVLHAKKDSSMAVALRALRDGEGDAVVSTGNTGALFTGASLIVRRMQGIHRAAIATVLAFEKPTLLMDSGANVTVQPDFLPQFAVMGSAYMKGLFGIEMPRVGLLNNGTEACPCRRRRTACCPGCPVSGLSGMSSRMPCRLTCVMSRSRTALRAISA
;
A
#
# COMPACT_ATOMS: atom_id res chain seq x y z
N MET A 1 21.06 14.62 5.85
CA MET A 1 19.98 13.61 5.60
C MET A 1 20.22 13.03 4.23
N GLN A 2 20.23 11.71 4.10
CA GLN A 2 20.38 11.07 2.78
C GLN A 2 19.18 11.43 1.92
N GLN A 3 19.42 11.90 0.71
CA GLN A 3 18.36 12.30 -0.23
C GLN A 3 17.56 11.06 -0.63
N LYS A 4 16.25 11.10 -0.43
CA LYS A 4 15.38 9.97 -0.77
C LYS A 4 15.11 9.93 -2.26
N ARG A 5 15.07 8.71 -2.82
CA ARG A 5 14.79 8.47 -4.22
C ARG A 5 13.48 7.71 -4.39
N ILE A 6 12.54 8.28 -5.11
CA ILE A 6 11.21 7.72 -5.37
C ILE A 6 11.15 7.22 -6.80
N ILE A 7 10.70 5.98 -6.97
CA ILE A 7 10.43 5.38 -8.27
C ILE A 7 8.94 5.59 -8.58
N VAL A 8 8.64 6.18 -9.73
CA VAL A 8 7.26 6.46 -10.14
C VAL A 8 6.91 5.63 -11.36
N ASP A 9 5.91 4.76 -11.24
CA ASP A 9 5.27 4.10 -12.37
C ASP A 9 4.37 5.11 -13.08
N CYS A 10 4.84 5.63 -14.21
CA CYS A 10 4.16 6.69 -14.94
C CYS A 10 3.00 6.20 -15.82
N MET A 11 2.83 4.89 -15.99
CA MET A 11 1.84 4.33 -16.89
C MET A 11 0.57 3.83 -16.19
N GLY A 12 0.53 3.94 -14.85
CA GLY A 12 -0.64 3.55 -14.06
C GLY A 12 -1.71 4.65 -14.02
N GLY A 13 -3.00 4.25 -14.00
CA GLY A 13 -4.14 5.13 -13.85
C GLY A 13 -4.75 5.63 -15.15
N ASP A 14 -5.96 6.23 -15.04
CA ASP A 14 -6.84 6.56 -16.17
C ASP A 14 -6.30 7.70 -17.05
N HIS A 15 -5.44 8.56 -16.52
CA HIS A 15 -4.88 9.73 -17.21
C HIS A 15 -3.35 9.66 -17.33
N ALA A 16 -2.80 8.45 -17.26
CA ALA A 16 -1.37 8.22 -17.47
C ALA A 16 -0.98 8.47 -18.95
N PRO A 17 0.26 8.84 -19.21
CA PRO A 17 1.30 9.22 -18.25
C PRO A 17 1.24 10.70 -17.83
N GLY A 18 0.40 11.52 -18.43
CA GLY A 18 0.41 12.97 -18.30
C GLY A 18 0.25 13.48 -16.86
N GLU A 19 -0.74 12.96 -16.12
CA GLU A 19 -0.97 13.34 -14.72
C GLU A 19 0.16 12.85 -13.82
N MET A 20 0.72 11.67 -14.07
CA MET A 20 1.84 11.14 -13.30
C MET A 20 3.10 11.98 -13.46
N LEU A 21 3.39 12.43 -14.69
CA LEU A 21 4.51 13.33 -14.97
C LEU A 21 4.32 14.69 -14.29
N ALA A 22 3.13 15.29 -14.41
CA ALA A 22 2.81 16.56 -13.75
C ALA A 22 2.92 16.43 -12.21
N GLY A 23 2.40 15.34 -11.65
CA GLY A 23 2.52 15.03 -10.22
C GLY A 23 3.99 14.87 -9.76
N ALA A 24 4.83 14.20 -10.54
CA ALA A 24 6.25 14.05 -10.23
C ALA A 24 6.99 15.40 -10.23
N VAL A 25 6.69 16.28 -11.18
CA VAL A 25 7.26 17.65 -11.22
C VAL A 25 6.83 18.46 -9.99
N ALA A 26 5.53 18.44 -9.68
CA ALA A 26 5.01 19.12 -8.49
C ALA A 26 5.62 18.58 -7.19
N ALA A 27 5.74 17.26 -7.07
CA ALA A 27 6.36 16.61 -5.91
C ALA A 27 7.84 17.00 -5.77
N LYS A 28 8.60 16.99 -6.88
CA LYS A 28 10.01 17.41 -6.86
C LYS A 28 10.18 18.87 -6.44
N ALA A 29 9.31 19.75 -6.93
CA ALA A 29 9.33 21.17 -6.56
C ALA A 29 8.99 21.40 -5.09
N ALA A 30 8.02 20.67 -4.55
CA ALA A 30 7.54 20.84 -3.17
C ALA A 30 8.40 20.13 -2.12
N LEU A 31 8.90 18.92 -2.41
CA LEU A 31 9.55 18.03 -1.45
C LEU A 31 11.04 17.86 -1.72
N GLY A 32 11.52 18.24 -2.89
CA GLY A 32 12.88 17.89 -3.34
C GLY A 32 13.01 16.39 -3.59
N GLY A 33 14.24 15.88 -3.47
CA GLY A 33 14.53 14.46 -3.66
C GLY A 33 14.84 14.09 -5.11
N GLU A 34 15.14 12.81 -5.29
CA GLU A 34 15.40 12.22 -6.61
C GLU A 34 14.21 11.38 -7.05
N TYR A 35 13.97 11.37 -8.35
CA TYR A 35 12.85 10.64 -8.93
C TYR A 35 13.33 9.85 -10.15
N LEU A 36 13.00 8.56 -10.16
CA LEU A 36 13.13 7.67 -11.30
C LEU A 36 11.74 7.46 -11.92
N LEU A 37 11.53 7.97 -13.12
CA LEU A 37 10.26 7.83 -13.85
C LEU A 37 10.34 6.59 -14.75
N VAL A 38 9.42 5.67 -14.58
CA VAL A 38 9.39 4.39 -15.30
C VAL A 38 8.14 4.34 -16.17
N GLY A 39 8.30 4.07 -17.46
CA GLY A 39 7.18 3.97 -18.40
C GLY A 39 7.61 3.78 -19.84
N VAL A 40 6.67 3.72 -20.75
CA VAL A 40 6.94 3.69 -22.18
C VAL A 40 7.50 5.05 -22.61
N ARG A 41 8.79 5.09 -22.91
CA ARG A 41 9.54 6.35 -23.15
C ARG A 41 8.86 7.25 -24.15
N ALA A 42 8.44 6.69 -25.30
CA ALA A 42 7.82 7.48 -26.36
C ALA A 42 6.52 8.16 -25.91
N GLU A 43 5.72 7.47 -25.08
CA GLU A 43 4.46 8.00 -24.54
C GLU A 43 4.72 9.07 -23.48
N MET A 44 5.70 8.84 -22.59
CA MET A 44 6.09 9.84 -21.59
C MET A 44 6.60 11.13 -22.24
N GLU A 45 7.48 11.03 -23.25
CA GLU A 45 8.02 12.19 -23.96
C GLU A 45 6.93 12.92 -24.77
N SER A 46 6.01 12.18 -25.38
CA SER A 46 4.86 12.76 -26.09
C SER A 46 3.94 13.54 -25.15
N ALA A 47 3.56 12.93 -24.01
CA ALA A 47 2.73 13.57 -23.00
C ALA A 47 3.41 14.79 -22.35
N ALA A 48 4.72 14.70 -22.11
CA ALA A 48 5.49 15.81 -21.58
C ALA A 48 5.51 17.00 -22.54
N ARG A 49 5.73 16.76 -23.84
CA ARG A 49 5.66 17.81 -24.88
C ARG A 49 4.28 18.46 -24.95
N ALA A 50 3.21 17.66 -24.93
CA ALA A 50 1.83 18.14 -24.97
C ALA A 50 1.47 19.06 -23.80
N ARG A 51 2.12 18.86 -22.64
CA ARG A 51 1.87 19.61 -21.40
C ARG A 51 2.97 20.61 -21.04
N SER A 52 3.96 20.79 -21.90
CA SER A 52 5.13 21.64 -21.66
C SER A 52 5.87 21.28 -20.38
N ILE A 53 5.99 19.99 -20.07
CA ILE A 53 6.72 19.47 -18.91
C ILE A 53 8.18 19.21 -19.30
N ASP A 54 9.10 19.77 -18.51
CA ASP A 54 10.53 19.51 -18.66
C ASP A 54 10.91 18.24 -17.87
N LEU A 55 11.37 17.21 -18.58
CA LEU A 55 11.85 15.95 -18.01
C LEU A 55 13.36 15.91 -17.76
N SER A 56 14.11 16.95 -18.11
CA SER A 56 15.60 16.96 -18.02
C SER A 56 16.12 16.75 -16.60
N ALA A 57 15.32 17.13 -15.59
CA ALA A 57 15.65 16.98 -14.18
C ALA A 57 15.33 15.58 -13.61
N PHE A 58 14.88 14.64 -14.44
CA PHE A 58 14.46 13.29 -14.03
C PHE A 58 15.27 12.23 -14.74
N GLU A 59 15.53 11.13 -14.04
CA GLU A 59 16.00 9.91 -14.68
C GLU A 59 14.80 9.16 -15.27
N LEU A 60 14.90 8.76 -16.53
CA LEU A 60 13.86 8.03 -17.24
C LEU A 60 14.29 6.59 -17.46
N ARG A 61 13.40 5.65 -17.16
CA ARG A 61 13.59 4.22 -17.45
C ARG A 61 12.50 3.73 -18.36
N ASP A 62 12.91 3.14 -19.47
CA ASP A 62 11.99 2.60 -20.46
C ASP A 62 11.36 1.28 -20.01
N ALA A 63 10.11 1.07 -20.38
CA ALA A 63 9.35 -0.14 -20.15
C ALA A 63 8.68 -0.58 -21.45
N GLY A 64 8.62 -1.90 -21.67
CA GLY A 64 8.11 -2.46 -22.92
C GLY A 64 6.59 -2.60 -22.99
N SER A 65 5.88 -2.53 -21.86
CA SER A 65 4.45 -2.75 -21.79
C SER A 65 3.79 -2.07 -20.59
N VAL A 66 2.46 -2.11 -20.55
CA VAL A 66 1.63 -1.53 -19.47
C VAL A 66 0.64 -2.57 -18.96
N ILE A 67 0.43 -2.61 -17.64
CA ILE A 67 -0.61 -3.44 -17.02
C ILE A 67 -1.89 -2.61 -16.95
N GLY A 68 -2.94 -3.09 -17.61
CA GLY A 68 -4.28 -2.50 -17.55
C GLY A 68 -5.03 -2.87 -16.26
N MET A 69 -6.13 -2.16 -16.00
CA MET A 69 -6.93 -2.39 -14.78
C MET A 69 -7.64 -3.75 -14.80
N GLU A 70 -7.96 -4.30 -15.96
CA GLU A 70 -8.64 -5.60 -16.15
C GLU A 70 -7.67 -6.77 -16.31
N ASP A 71 -6.36 -6.52 -16.32
CA ASP A 71 -5.36 -7.58 -16.44
C ASP A 71 -5.31 -8.44 -15.17
N ASP A 72 -5.03 -9.74 -15.37
CA ASP A 72 -4.77 -10.64 -14.26
C ASP A 72 -3.58 -10.14 -13.43
N PRO A 73 -3.70 -10.04 -12.09
CA PRO A 73 -2.61 -9.62 -11.22
C PRO A 73 -1.30 -10.39 -11.37
N MET A 74 -1.36 -11.66 -11.77
CA MET A 74 -0.17 -12.49 -11.97
C MET A 74 0.61 -12.12 -13.23
N CYS A 75 0.04 -11.34 -14.16
CA CYS A 75 0.73 -10.95 -15.40
C CYS A 75 2.03 -10.17 -15.13
N VAL A 76 2.12 -9.46 -13.99
CA VAL A 76 3.32 -8.72 -13.56
C VAL A 76 4.56 -9.61 -13.43
N LEU A 77 4.38 -10.91 -13.20
CA LEU A 77 5.47 -11.87 -13.03
C LEU A 77 5.88 -12.56 -14.34
N HIS A 78 4.94 -12.70 -15.28
CA HIS A 78 5.10 -13.56 -16.45
C HIS A 78 4.84 -12.81 -17.76
N ALA A 79 3.58 -12.65 -18.13
CA ALA A 79 3.18 -12.13 -19.44
C ALA A 79 3.61 -10.67 -19.67
N LYS A 80 3.61 -9.85 -18.61
CA LYS A 80 3.98 -8.42 -18.65
C LYS A 80 5.14 -8.10 -17.70
N LYS A 81 6.13 -8.99 -17.70
CA LYS A 81 7.35 -8.83 -16.87
C LYS A 81 8.16 -7.58 -17.22
N ASP A 82 8.00 -7.03 -18.40
CA ASP A 82 8.62 -5.81 -18.92
C ASP A 82 7.75 -4.56 -18.74
N SER A 83 6.60 -4.68 -18.07
CA SER A 83 5.71 -3.55 -17.80
C SER A 83 6.36 -2.52 -16.87
N SER A 84 5.88 -1.28 -16.96
CA SER A 84 6.35 -0.17 -16.12
C SER A 84 6.30 -0.51 -14.63
N MET A 85 5.21 -1.09 -14.17
CA MET A 85 5.07 -1.55 -12.78
C MET A 85 6.09 -2.63 -12.42
N ALA A 86 6.31 -3.63 -13.26
CA ALA A 86 7.26 -4.70 -13.00
C ALA A 86 8.72 -4.19 -13.01
N VAL A 87 9.03 -3.26 -13.91
CA VAL A 87 10.34 -2.59 -13.97
C VAL A 87 10.57 -1.74 -12.72
N ALA A 88 9.57 -0.95 -12.29
CA ALA A 88 9.63 -0.13 -11.09
C ALA A 88 9.86 -0.98 -9.82
N LEU A 89 9.14 -2.10 -9.68
CA LEU A 89 9.29 -3.00 -8.54
C LEU A 89 10.66 -3.72 -8.52
N ARG A 90 11.21 -4.06 -9.69
CA ARG A 90 12.58 -4.61 -9.76
C ARG A 90 13.61 -3.57 -9.37
N ALA A 91 13.49 -2.34 -9.85
CA ALA A 91 14.39 -1.25 -9.47
C ALA A 91 14.37 -1.02 -7.94
N LEU A 92 13.19 -1.10 -7.30
CA LEU A 92 13.09 -1.05 -5.84
C LEU A 92 13.80 -2.24 -5.16
N ARG A 93 13.57 -3.46 -5.64
CA ARG A 93 14.24 -4.67 -5.11
C ARG A 93 15.76 -4.55 -5.20
N ASP A 94 16.26 -3.99 -6.29
CA ASP A 94 17.69 -3.88 -6.59
C ASP A 94 18.34 -2.67 -5.88
N GLY A 95 17.57 -1.94 -5.06
CA GLY A 95 18.05 -0.84 -4.23
C GLY A 95 18.25 0.48 -4.99
N GLU A 96 17.66 0.62 -6.18
CA GLU A 96 17.77 1.83 -6.99
C GLU A 96 16.83 2.96 -6.54
N GLY A 97 16.04 2.73 -5.52
CA GLY A 97 15.16 3.70 -4.88
C GLY A 97 14.65 3.24 -3.52
N ASP A 98 14.09 4.18 -2.76
CA ASP A 98 13.58 3.93 -1.41
C ASP A 98 12.09 3.51 -1.39
N ALA A 99 11.32 3.91 -2.41
CA ALA A 99 9.89 3.59 -2.52
C ALA A 99 9.44 3.60 -3.98
N VAL A 100 8.32 2.88 -4.24
CA VAL A 100 7.60 2.92 -5.52
C VAL A 100 6.23 3.56 -5.30
N VAL A 101 5.84 4.42 -6.25
CA VAL A 101 4.50 4.99 -6.35
C VAL A 101 3.87 4.54 -7.68
N SER A 102 2.69 3.99 -7.62
CA SER A 102 1.89 3.61 -8.79
C SER A 102 0.41 3.83 -8.51
N THR A 103 -0.33 4.27 -9.50
CA THR A 103 -1.79 4.40 -9.48
C THR A 103 -2.47 3.37 -10.39
N GLY A 104 -1.72 2.35 -10.82
CA GLY A 104 -2.20 1.28 -11.68
C GLY A 104 -2.96 0.17 -10.94
N ASN A 105 -3.02 -1.00 -11.55
CA ASN A 105 -3.73 -2.17 -11.03
C ASN A 105 -3.22 -2.57 -9.64
N THR A 106 -4.05 -2.39 -8.61
CA THR A 106 -3.71 -2.66 -7.21
C THR A 106 -3.37 -4.12 -6.96
N GLY A 107 -4.05 -5.05 -7.64
CA GLY A 107 -3.78 -6.48 -7.52
C GLY A 107 -2.39 -6.84 -8.06
N ALA A 108 -2.02 -6.28 -9.22
CA ALA A 108 -0.70 -6.49 -9.82
C ALA A 108 0.40 -5.85 -8.97
N LEU A 109 0.16 -4.64 -8.43
CA LEU A 109 1.10 -3.98 -7.53
C LEU A 109 1.33 -4.80 -6.25
N PHE A 110 0.25 -5.28 -5.63
CA PHE A 110 0.32 -6.13 -4.43
C PHE A 110 1.04 -7.46 -4.70
N THR A 111 0.73 -8.10 -5.83
CA THR A 111 1.35 -9.35 -6.26
C THR A 111 2.85 -9.15 -6.53
N GLY A 112 3.19 -8.11 -7.29
CA GLY A 112 4.57 -7.76 -7.59
C GLY A 112 5.37 -7.35 -6.35
N ALA A 113 4.79 -6.53 -5.46
CA ALA A 113 5.43 -6.19 -4.19
C ALA A 113 5.70 -7.44 -3.34
N SER A 114 4.75 -8.38 -3.27
CA SER A 114 4.87 -9.60 -2.48
C SER A 114 5.89 -10.59 -3.05
N LEU A 115 6.06 -10.69 -4.37
CA LEU A 115 6.82 -11.74 -5.04
C LEU A 115 8.11 -11.25 -5.72
N ILE A 116 8.16 -10.00 -6.21
CA ILE A 116 9.36 -9.39 -6.79
C ILE A 116 10.20 -8.75 -5.68
N VAL A 117 9.62 -7.80 -4.92
CA VAL A 117 10.33 -7.11 -3.83
C VAL A 117 10.52 -8.02 -2.63
N ARG A 118 9.55 -8.89 -2.39
CA ARG A 118 9.48 -9.86 -1.31
C ARG A 118 9.14 -9.22 0.05
N ARG A 119 8.73 -10.10 0.95
CA ARG A 119 8.39 -9.74 2.32
C ARG A 119 9.62 -9.74 3.22
N MET A 120 9.59 -8.96 4.27
CA MET A 120 10.59 -9.02 5.34
C MET A 120 10.58 -10.39 6.01
N GLN A 121 11.74 -10.81 6.51
CA GLN A 121 11.86 -12.05 7.28
C GLN A 121 10.92 -12.02 8.49
N GLY A 122 10.21 -13.11 8.73
CA GLY A 122 9.23 -13.24 9.82
C GLY A 122 7.82 -12.75 9.47
N ILE A 123 7.61 -12.06 8.34
CA ILE A 123 6.29 -11.64 7.87
C ILE A 123 5.75 -12.67 6.88
N HIS A 124 4.68 -13.36 7.27
CA HIS A 124 4.10 -14.44 6.45
C HIS A 124 3.15 -13.92 5.38
N ARG A 125 2.52 -12.74 5.57
CA ARG A 125 1.56 -12.20 4.64
C ARG A 125 1.73 -10.68 4.51
N ALA A 126 1.75 -10.19 3.27
CA ALA A 126 1.65 -8.77 2.99
C ALA A 126 0.20 -8.27 3.25
N ALA A 127 0.04 -7.00 3.51
CA ALA A 127 -1.26 -6.37 3.73
C ALA A 127 -1.28 -4.96 3.12
N ILE A 128 -2.46 -4.50 2.72
CA ILE A 128 -2.67 -3.12 2.31
C ILE A 128 -3.04 -2.30 3.54
N ALA A 129 -2.30 -1.22 3.77
CA ALA A 129 -2.54 -0.28 4.84
C ALA A 129 -3.21 0.98 4.29
N THR A 130 -4.37 1.34 4.83
CA THR A 130 -5.10 2.55 4.45
C THR A 130 -5.22 3.49 5.63
N VAL A 131 -4.76 4.73 5.45
CA VAL A 131 -4.93 5.78 6.44
C VAL A 131 -6.30 6.43 6.26
N LEU A 132 -7.13 6.33 7.28
CA LEU A 132 -8.44 6.96 7.32
C LEU A 132 -8.31 8.37 7.92
N ALA A 133 -8.81 9.37 7.20
CA ALA A 133 -8.72 10.79 7.55
C ALA A 133 -9.81 11.19 8.57
N PHE A 134 -9.78 10.59 9.77
CA PHE A 134 -10.57 11.06 10.90
C PHE A 134 -9.85 12.21 11.62
N GLU A 135 -10.48 12.83 12.62
CA GLU A 135 -9.85 13.86 13.47
C GLU A 135 -8.46 13.45 13.98
N LYS A 136 -8.26 12.15 14.19
CA LYS A 136 -6.97 11.55 14.50
C LYS A 136 -6.64 10.47 13.49
N PRO A 137 -5.41 10.42 12.97
CA PRO A 137 -5.03 9.44 11.97
C PRO A 137 -5.31 8.03 12.48
N THR A 138 -6.02 7.27 11.67
CA THR A 138 -6.42 5.89 11.97
C THR A 138 -5.99 5.02 10.82
N LEU A 139 -5.24 3.96 11.11
CA LEU A 139 -4.78 3.02 10.11
C LEU A 139 -5.66 1.77 10.10
N LEU A 140 -6.16 1.43 8.94
CA LEU A 140 -6.84 0.17 8.66
C LEU A 140 -5.87 -0.80 7.98
N MET A 141 -5.69 -2.01 8.52
CA MET A 141 -4.81 -3.05 7.97
C MET A 141 -5.38 -4.43 8.31
N ASP A 142 -5.71 -5.26 7.39
CA ASP A 142 -5.60 -5.23 5.94
C ASP A 142 -6.87 -4.62 5.32
N SER A 143 -6.73 -3.75 4.33
CA SER A 143 -7.88 -3.08 3.69
C SER A 143 -8.37 -3.77 2.42
N GLY A 144 -8.09 -5.07 2.25
CA GLY A 144 -8.71 -5.86 1.19
C GLY A 144 -7.77 -6.66 0.29
N ALA A 145 -6.47 -6.69 0.58
CA ALA A 145 -5.53 -7.52 -0.17
C ALA A 145 -5.73 -9.02 0.07
N ASN A 146 -6.20 -9.38 1.27
CA ASN A 146 -6.41 -10.78 1.64
C ASN A 146 -7.90 -11.06 1.81
N VAL A 147 -8.44 -11.93 0.97
CA VAL A 147 -9.86 -12.37 1.04
C VAL A 147 -10.09 -13.19 2.31
N THR A 148 -9.14 -14.06 2.64
CA THR A 148 -9.20 -14.89 3.85
C THR A 148 -7.97 -14.63 4.71
N VAL A 149 -8.20 -14.21 5.96
CA VAL A 149 -7.14 -13.93 6.92
C VAL A 149 -7.12 -15.02 7.98
N GLN A 150 -5.98 -15.68 8.13
CA GLN A 150 -5.76 -16.62 9.22
C GLN A 150 -5.50 -15.85 10.53
N PRO A 151 -5.92 -16.39 11.69
CA PRO A 151 -5.72 -15.74 12.98
C PRO A 151 -4.26 -15.36 13.27
N ASP A 152 -3.31 -16.14 12.78
CA ASP A 152 -1.87 -15.94 13.00
C ASP A 152 -1.28 -14.75 12.21
N PHE A 153 -2.02 -14.21 11.21
CA PHE A 153 -1.60 -13.02 10.47
C PHE A 153 -1.94 -11.71 11.21
N LEU A 154 -2.99 -11.73 12.04
CA LEU A 154 -3.45 -10.52 12.74
C LEU A 154 -2.39 -9.90 13.67
N PRO A 155 -1.63 -10.68 14.45
CA PRO A 155 -0.52 -10.13 15.24
C PRO A 155 0.55 -9.48 14.36
N GLN A 156 0.84 -10.05 13.19
CA GLN A 156 1.81 -9.47 12.26
C GLN A 156 1.31 -8.14 11.68
N PHE A 157 0.03 -8.07 11.30
CA PHE A 157 -0.59 -6.82 10.85
C PHE A 157 -0.57 -5.75 11.96
N ALA A 158 -0.81 -6.14 13.21
CA ALA A 158 -0.72 -5.23 14.34
C ALA A 158 0.69 -4.66 14.53
N VAL A 159 1.72 -5.49 14.42
CA VAL A 159 3.12 -5.05 14.51
C VAL A 159 3.50 -4.15 13.36
N MET A 160 3.20 -4.54 12.11
CA MET A 160 3.48 -3.73 10.92
C MET A 160 2.78 -2.37 10.99
N GLY A 161 1.49 -2.36 11.32
CA GLY A 161 0.73 -1.13 11.43
C GLY A 161 1.19 -0.24 12.58
N SER A 162 1.65 -0.81 13.70
CA SER A 162 2.23 -0.04 14.81
C SER A 162 3.52 0.63 14.38
N ALA A 163 4.39 -0.07 13.66
CA ALA A 163 5.61 0.50 13.10
C ALA A 163 5.31 1.63 12.09
N TYR A 164 4.28 1.44 11.26
CA TYR A 164 3.81 2.45 10.30
C TYR A 164 3.30 3.72 11.00
N MET A 165 2.45 3.56 12.03
CA MET A 165 1.92 4.69 12.81
C MET A 165 3.02 5.44 13.56
N LYS A 166 4.03 4.74 14.07
CA LYS A 166 5.21 5.35 14.68
C LYS A 166 6.02 6.13 13.63
N GLY A 167 6.32 5.53 12.49
CA GLY A 167 7.16 6.14 11.44
C GLY A 167 6.55 7.37 10.81
N LEU A 168 5.24 7.35 10.49
CA LEU A 168 4.57 8.45 9.80
C LEU A 168 3.99 9.51 10.74
N PHE A 169 3.45 9.10 11.87
CA PHE A 169 2.70 10.01 12.75
C PHE A 169 3.36 10.24 14.11
N GLY A 170 4.55 9.67 14.36
CA GLY A 170 5.25 9.78 15.63
C GLY A 170 4.48 9.19 16.82
N ILE A 171 3.55 8.26 16.58
CA ILE A 171 2.74 7.64 17.63
C ILE A 171 3.46 6.42 18.15
N GLU A 172 4.20 6.56 19.24
CA GLU A 172 5.04 5.50 19.81
C GLU A 172 4.25 4.25 20.20
N MET A 173 3.05 4.42 20.78
CA MET A 173 2.20 3.33 21.24
C MET A 173 0.78 3.48 20.69
N PRO A 174 0.56 3.10 19.43
CA PRO A 174 -0.78 3.14 18.85
C PRO A 174 -1.67 2.08 19.50
N ARG A 175 -2.95 2.42 19.66
CA ARG A 175 -3.95 1.46 20.12
C ARG A 175 -4.37 0.59 18.96
N VAL A 176 -4.35 -0.71 19.16
CA VAL A 176 -4.75 -1.69 18.16
C VAL A 176 -6.09 -2.29 18.55
N GLY A 177 -7.03 -2.30 17.63
CA GLY A 177 -8.33 -2.95 17.75
C GLY A 177 -8.55 -3.93 16.62
N LEU A 178 -9.34 -4.95 16.85
CA LEU A 178 -9.79 -5.89 15.83
C LEU A 178 -11.17 -5.47 15.34
N LEU A 179 -11.27 -5.19 14.04
CA LEU A 179 -12.54 -4.97 13.38
C LEU A 179 -13.10 -6.32 12.94
N ASN A 180 -14.30 -6.65 13.42
CA ASN A 180 -15.04 -7.84 13.00
C ASN A 180 -16.36 -7.41 12.40
N ASN A 181 -16.56 -7.75 11.13
CA ASN A 181 -17.82 -7.48 10.43
C ASN A 181 -18.69 -8.74 10.46
N GLY A 182 -19.36 -8.98 11.57
CA GLY A 182 -20.27 -10.12 11.75
C GLY A 182 -20.63 -10.38 13.21
N THR A 183 -21.74 -11.07 13.43
CA THR A 183 -22.22 -11.49 14.76
C THR A 183 -21.55 -12.76 15.25
N GLU A 184 -20.84 -13.49 14.37
CA GLU A 184 -20.17 -14.73 14.74
C GLU A 184 -18.89 -14.46 15.54
N ALA A 185 -18.70 -15.27 16.59
CA ALA A 185 -17.48 -15.20 17.37
C ALA A 185 -16.26 -15.56 16.50
N CYS A 186 -15.37 -14.59 16.30
CA CYS A 186 -14.12 -14.82 15.60
C CYS A 186 -13.36 -16.04 16.16
N PRO A 187 -12.83 -16.93 15.30
CA PRO A 187 -12.02 -18.06 15.74
C PRO A 187 -10.85 -17.68 16.65
N CYS A 188 -10.30 -16.46 16.49
CA CYS A 188 -9.24 -15.94 17.36
C CYS A 188 -9.74 -15.62 18.78
N ARG A 189 -11.05 -15.39 18.99
CA ARG A 189 -11.64 -15.19 20.32
C ARG A 189 -11.73 -16.51 21.12
N ARG A 190 -11.81 -17.65 20.43
CA ARG A 190 -11.82 -18.98 21.07
C ARG A 190 -10.43 -19.43 21.54
N ARG A 191 -9.36 -18.99 20.87
CA ARG A 191 -8.00 -19.16 21.37
C ARG A 191 -7.70 -17.97 22.28
N ARG A 192 -7.78 -18.17 23.60
CA ARG A 192 -7.39 -17.19 24.64
C ARG A 192 -5.92 -16.76 24.60
N THR A 193 -5.23 -16.98 23.51
CA THR A 193 -3.89 -16.47 23.27
C THR A 193 -4.03 -15.00 22.92
N ALA A 194 -3.54 -14.15 23.82
CA ALA A 194 -3.41 -12.72 23.61
C ALA A 194 -2.72 -12.49 22.25
N CYS A 195 -3.48 -12.00 21.25
CA CYS A 195 -2.94 -11.70 19.92
C CYS A 195 -1.85 -10.64 19.95
N CYS A 196 -1.76 -9.86 21.02
CA CYS A 196 -0.63 -8.94 21.30
C CYS A 196 -0.50 -8.75 22.82
N PRO A 197 0.70 -8.77 23.41
CA PRO A 197 0.91 -8.32 24.76
C PRO A 197 0.49 -6.85 24.88
N GLY A 198 -0.53 -6.56 25.68
CA GLY A 198 -1.03 -5.20 25.90
C GLY A 198 -2.18 -4.73 25.01
N CYS A 199 -2.76 -5.58 24.16
CA CYS A 199 -3.92 -5.23 23.37
C CYS A 199 -5.22 -5.46 24.17
N PRO A 200 -5.94 -4.42 24.63
CA PRO A 200 -7.28 -4.60 25.14
C PRO A 200 -8.19 -4.88 23.94
N VAL A 201 -8.54 -6.14 23.72
CA VAL A 201 -9.56 -6.54 22.74
C VAL A 201 -10.90 -6.03 23.27
N SER A 202 -11.23 -4.78 22.97
CA SER A 202 -12.59 -4.27 23.13
C SER A 202 -13.34 -4.64 21.86
N GLY A 203 -14.20 -5.65 21.94
CA GLY A 203 -15.09 -6.05 20.87
C GLY A 203 -15.96 -4.89 20.41
N LEU A 204 -15.87 -4.56 19.16
CA LEU A 204 -16.84 -3.72 18.47
C LEU A 204 -17.88 -4.66 17.88
N SER A 205 -19.04 -4.74 18.56
CA SER A 205 -20.22 -5.45 18.09
C SER A 205 -21.13 -4.45 17.38
N GLY A 206 -21.40 -4.68 16.12
CA GLY A 206 -22.47 -4.00 15.40
C GLY A 206 -22.16 -3.73 13.94
N MET A 207 -22.36 -4.72 13.08
CA MET A 207 -22.82 -4.52 11.70
C MET A 207 -23.45 -5.80 11.17
N SER A 208 -24.55 -5.62 10.44
CA SER A 208 -25.48 -6.61 9.94
C SER A 208 -24.87 -7.69 9.04
N SER A 209 -25.36 -8.91 9.28
CA SER A 209 -25.13 -10.17 8.58
C SER A 209 -25.26 -10.11 7.05
N ARG A 210 -24.25 -10.54 6.33
CA ARG A 210 -24.23 -11.33 5.07
C ARG A 210 -22.91 -11.31 4.30
N MET A 211 -21.81 -10.87 4.90
CA MET A 211 -20.49 -10.99 4.28
C MET A 211 -19.59 -11.93 5.08
N PRO A 212 -18.68 -12.68 4.41
CA PRO A 212 -17.71 -13.52 5.11
C PRO A 212 -16.88 -12.65 6.07
N CYS A 213 -16.65 -13.14 7.29
CA CYS A 213 -15.90 -12.44 8.34
C CYS A 213 -14.58 -11.90 7.78
N ARG A 214 -14.49 -10.61 7.54
CA ARG A 214 -13.23 -9.93 7.26
C ARG A 214 -12.65 -9.45 8.58
N LEU A 215 -11.52 -9.98 8.94
CA LEU A 215 -10.77 -9.59 10.13
C LEU A 215 -9.75 -8.54 9.73
N THR A 216 -9.82 -7.39 10.34
CA THR A 216 -8.96 -6.24 10.03
C THR A 216 -8.47 -5.63 11.33
N CYS A 217 -7.18 -5.30 11.39
CA CYS A 217 -6.62 -4.55 12.50
C CYS A 217 -6.80 -3.05 12.28
N VAL A 218 -7.32 -2.36 13.28
CA VAL A 218 -7.46 -0.91 13.29
C VAL A 218 -6.53 -0.33 14.34
N MET A 219 -5.75 0.65 13.98
CA MET A 219 -4.76 1.29 14.84
C MET A 219 -5.02 2.79 14.94
N SER A 220 -5.15 3.31 16.16
CA SER A 220 -5.39 4.72 16.41
C SER A 220 -4.82 5.16 17.77
N ARG A 221 -4.57 6.46 17.93
CA ARG A 221 -4.25 7.07 19.22
C ARG A 221 -5.47 7.20 20.14
N SER A 222 -6.69 7.14 19.61
CA SER A 222 -7.94 7.44 20.32
C SER A 222 -8.90 6.26 20.42
N ARG A 223 -9.59 6.11 21.56
CA ARG A 223 -10.70 5.16 21.72
C ARG A 223 -11.91 5.55 20.85
N THR A 224 -12.13 6.82 20.65
CA THR A 224 -13.28 7.35 19.91
C THR A 224 -13.20 7.02 18.41
N ALA A 225 -12.01 7.10 17.80
CA ALA A 225 -11.82 6.75 16.40
C ALA A 225 -12.07 5.24 16.13
N LEU A 226 -11.71 4.37 17.09
CA LEU A 226 -11.99 2.93 16.97
C LEU A 226 -13.49 2.61 17.09
N ARG A 227 -14.29 3.46 17.77
CA ARG A 227 -15.76 3.30 17.87
C ARG A 227 -16.48 3.81 16.63
N ALA A 228 -15.99 4.84 15.97
CA ALA A 228 -16.61 5.43 14.79
C ALA A 228 -16.63 4.50 13.56
N ILE A 229 -15.71 3.52 13.50
CA ILE A 229 -15.64 2.55 12.40
C ILE A 229 -16.66 1.40 12.60
N SER A 230 -17.23 1.27 13.79
CA SER A 230 -18.14 0.18 14.18
C SER A 230 -19.62 0.60 14.23
N ALA A 231 -19.93 1.85 13.98
CA ALA A 231 -21.28 2.40 13.88
C ALA A 231 -21.73 2.44 12.41
#